data_f93f4073f0963d48b2aabadba8fb1e82
#
_entry.id   f93f4073f0963d48b2aabadba8fb1e82
#
_cell.length_a   1.000
_cell.length_b   1.000
_cell.length_c   1.000
_cell.angle_alpha   90.00
_cell.angle_beta   90.00
_cell.angle_gamma   90.00
#
_symmetry.space_group_name_H-M   'P 1'
#
loop_
_entity.id
_entity.type
_entity.pdbx_description
1 polymer ?
#
loop_
_entity_poly.entity_id
_entity_poly.type
_entity_poly.pdbx_seq_one_letter_code
_entity_poly.pdbx_strand_id
1 'polypeptide(L)'
;MQKTIIIVSLLSIFFFGTALAATPQEPTNTDPCSADMQQFCKDIQPGRGRIAACMKEHSRDLSPACKDHITKLEKNIRLFAKACRSDAQKYCRRIKPGDGRIFFCLKDHEADLADHCRTLLNNR
;
A
#
# COMPACT_ATOMS: atom_id res chain seq x y z
N MET A 1 -31.93 -60.88 49.27
CA MET A 1 -30.55 -60.73 48.81
C MET A 1 -30.62 -60.44 47.31
N GLN A 2 -30.84 -59.19 46.96
CA GLN A 2 -31.16 -58.79 45.62
C GLN A 2 -29.98 -57.97 45.04
N LYS A 3 -29.28 -58.56 44.12
CA LYS A 3 -28.16 -57.87 43.43
C LYS A 3 -28.71 -57.01 42.29
N THR A 4 -28.77 -55.73 42.51
CA THR A 4 -29.15 -54.78 41.47
C THR A 4 -27.93 -54.39 40.68
N ILE A 5 -27.85 -54.83 39.42
CA ILE A 5 -26.81 -54.50 38.49
C ILE A 5 -27.23 -53.20 37.81
N ILE A 6 -26.53 -52.11 38.11
CA ILE A 6 -26.72 -50.82 37.43
C ILE A 6 -25.81 -50.84 36.21
N ILE A 7 -26.40 -50.94 35.03
CA ILE A 7 -25.73 -50.77 33.76
C ILE A 7 -25.62 -49.27 33.52
N VAL A 8 -24.43 -48.73 33.77
CA VAL A 8 -24.14 -47.35 33.38
C VAL A 8 -23.78 -47.34 31.91
N SER A 9 -24.75 -46.91 31.12
CA SER A 9 -24.57 -46.69 29.66
C SER A 9 -23.74 -45.44 29.44
N LEU A 10 -22.48 -45.61 29.07
CA LEU A 10 -21.60 -44.53 28.69
C LEU A 10 -21.98 -44.02 27.29
N LEU A 11 -22.81 -43.00 27.25
CA LEU A 11 -23.06 -42.23 26.04
C LEU A 11 -21.86 -41.32 25.78
N SER A 12 -20.89 -41.79 25.03
CA SER A 12 -19.81 -40.95 24.51
C SER A 12 -20.35 -40.04 23.45
N ILE A 13 -20.69 -38.80 23.81
CA ILE A 13 -21.02 -37.73 22.88
C ILE A 13 -19.70 -37.24 22.26
N PHE A 14 -19.39 -37.72 21.06
CA PHE A 14 -18.34 -37.16 20.24
C PHE A 14 -18.77 -35.76 19.79
N PHE A 15 -18.34 -34.73 20.51
CA PHE A 15 -18.35 -33.38 20.03
C PHE A 15 -17.30 -33.27 18.92
N PHE A 16 -17.73 -33.43 17.66
CA PHE A 16 -16.98 -32.98 16.51
C PHE A 16 -17.00 -31.46 16.53
N GLY A 17 -16.04 -30.86 17.23
CA GLY A 17 -15.75 -29.45 17.12
C GLY A 17 -15.22 -29.16 15.71
N THR A 18 -16.06 -28.65 14.83
CA THR A 18 -15.62 -28.00 13.58
C THR A 18 -14.83 -26.77 13.98
N ALA A 19 -13.50 -26.90 14.02
CA ALA A 19 -12.62 -25.75 14.06
C ALA A 19 -12.84 -24.98 12.77
N LEU A 20 -13.64 -23.92 12.84
CA LEU A 20 -13.60 -22.85 11.85
C LEU A 20 -12.17 -22.31 11.90
N ALA A 21 -11.36 -22.70 10.94
CA ALA A 21 -10.09 -22.06 10.70
C ALA A 21 -10.42 -20.60 10.35
N ALA A 22 -10.30 -19.71 11.32
CA ALA A 22 -10.24 -18.29 11.09
C ALA A 22 -9.01 -18.08 10.20
N THR A 23 -9.22 -17.84 8.93
CA THR A 23 -8.18 -17.29 8.06
C THR A 23 -7.72 -16.00 8.73
N PRO A 24 -6.42 -15.83 9.01
CA PRO A 24 -5.91 -14.54 9.46
C PRO A 24 -6.26 -13.53 8.37
N GLN A 25 -7.20 -12.65 8.63
CA GLN A 25 -7.37 -11.46 7.82
C GLN A 25 -6.16 -10.59 8.11
N GLU A 26 -5.17 -10.69 7.23
CA GLU A 26 -4.09 -9.73 7.16
C GLU A 26 -4.70 -8.32 7.13
N PRO A 27 -4.12 -7.38 7.89
CA PRO A 27 -4.58 -6.00 7.87
C PRO A 27 -4.54 -5.49 6.43
N THR A 28 -5.68 -5.10 5.90
CA THR A 28 -5.93 -4.70 4.51
C THR A 28 -5.27 -3.38 4.10
N ASN A 29 -4.09 -3.07 4.63
CA ASN A 29 -3.26 -1.94 4.21
C ASN A 29 -1.95 -2.41 3.55
N THR A 30 -1.98 -3.55 2.89
CA THR A 30 -0.83 -4.03 2.13
C THR A 30 -0.82 -3.29 0.78
N ASP A 31 0.28 -2.60 0.49
CA ASP A 31 0.53 -1.99 -0.82
C ASP A 31 0.23 -3.01 -1.93
N PRO A 32 -0.67 -2.71 -2.90
CA PRO A 32 -1.02 -3.63 -3.98
C PRO A 32 0.16 -4.15 -4.78
N CYS A 33 1.31 -3.46 -4.71
CA CYS A 33 2.54 -3.85 -5.40
C CYS A 33 3.52 -4.64 -4.52
N SER A 34 3.23 -4.88 -3.25
CA SER A 34 4.19 -5.50 -2.32
C SER A 34 4.68 -6.87 -2.77
N ALA A 35 3.79 -7.73 -3.29
CA ALA A 35 4.13 -9.05 -3.80
C ALA A 35 5.00 -8.95 -5.07
N ASP A 36 4.64 -8.06 -6.01
CA ASP A 36 5.41 -7.83 -7.23
C ASP A 36 6.80 -7.26 -6.91
N MET A 37 6.89 -6.34 -5.95
CA MET A 37 8.20 -5.81 -5.49
C MET A 37 9.08 -6.91 -4.91
N GLN A 38 8.52 -7.79 -4.10
CA GLN A 38 9.27 -8.93 -3.54
C GLN A 38 9.70 -9.93 -4.63
N GLN A 39 8.88 -10.13 -5.65
CA GLN A 39 9.15 -11.06 -6.73
C GLN A 39 10.23 -10.52 -7.68
N PHE A 40 10.11 -9.29 -8.13
CA PHE A 40 10.94 -8.73 -9.20
C PHE A 40 12.04 -7.79 -8.72
N CYS A 41 11.88 -7.14 -7.57
CA CYS A 41 12.73 -6.03 -7.13
C CYS A 41 13.33 -6.23 -5.72
N LYS A 42 13.31 -7.44 -5.17
CA LYS A 42 13.77 -7.75 -3.80
C LYS A 42 15.22 -7.31 -3.51
N ASP A 43 16.08 -7.38 -4.51
CA ASP A 43 17.51 -7.08 -4.36
C ASP A 43 17.83 -5.60 -4.67
N ILE A 44 16.80 -4.80 -4.95
CA ILE A 44 16.95 -3.38 -5.27
C ILE A 44 16.86 -2.54 -4.00
N GLN A 45 17.93 -1.84 -3.68
CA GLN A 45 17.97 -0.91 -2.56
C GLN A 45 17.00 0.28 -2.80
N PRO A 46 16.10 0.61 -1.87
CA PRO A 46 15.19 1.76 -1.99
C PRO A 46 15.95 3.09 -2.16
N GLY A 47 15.29 4.08 -2.75
CA GLY A 47 15.79 5.43 -2.93
C GLY A 47 16.09 5.78 -4.40
N ARG A 48 16.10 7.07 -4.70
CA ARG A 48 16.35 7.65 -6.03
C ARG A 48 15.51 7.04 -7.15
N GLY A 49 14.30 6.57 -6.84
CA GLY A 49 13.39 5.99 -7.83
C GLY A 49 13.78 4.60 -8.35
N ARG A 50 14.76 3.92 -7.71
CA ARG A 50 15.26 2.61 -8.19
C ARG A 50 14.18 1.53 -8.21
N ILE A 51 13.33 1.47 -7.18
CA ILE A 51 12.20 0.53 -7.15
C ILE A 51 11.21 0.85 -8.28
N ALA A 52 10.89 2.13 -8.51
CA ALA A 52 10.01 2.52 -9.62
C ALA A 52 10.61 2.16 -10.99
N ALA A 53 11.91 2.29 -11.17
CA ALA A 53 12.59 1.88 -12.40
C ALA A 53 12.50 0.35 -12.61
N CYS A 54 12.80 -0.44 -11.56
CA CYS A 54 12.66 -1.88 -11.59
C CYS A 54 11.22 -2.32 -11.92
N MET A 55 10.21 -1.76 -11.23
CA MET A 55 8.80 -2.06 -11.50
C MET A 55 8.40 -1.70 -12.94
N LYS A 56 8.96 -0.64 -13.50
CA LYS A 56 8.74 -0.25 -14.89
C LYS A 56 9.33 -1.24 -15.88
N GLU A 57 10.52 -1.77 -15.62
CA GLU A 57 11.15 -2.82 -16.44
C GLU A 57 10.28 -4.08 -16.48
N HIS A 58 9.67 -4.44 -15.34
CA HIS A 58 8.77 -5.59 -15.21
C HIS A 58 7.28 -5.26 -15.46
N SER A 59 6.97 -4.12 -16.06
CA SER A 59 5.59 -3.62 -16.19
C SER A 59 4.61 -4.59 -16.86
N ARG A 60 5.08 -5.49 -17.72
CA ARG A 60 4.25 -6.50 -18.39
C ARG A 60 3.85 -7.62 -17.45
N ASP A 61 4.71 -7.95 -16.48
CA ASP A 61 4.60 -9.12 -15.61
C ASP A 61 3.93 -8.80 -14.26
N LEU A 62 3.70 -7.50 -13.97
CA LEU A 62 3.04 -7.07 -12.74
C LEU A 62 1.61 -7.59 -12.65
N SER A 63 1.15 -7.82 -11.43
CA SER A 63 -0.23 -8.17 -11.16
C SER A 63 -1.20 -7.07 -11.63
N PRO A 64 -2.45 -7.41 -11.99
CA PRO A 64 -3.46 -6.41 -12.35
C PRO A 64 -3.67 -5.36 -11.26
N ALA A 65 -3.68 -5.75 -9.99
CA ALA A 65 -3.85 -4.85 -8.86
C ALA A 65 -2.71 -3.82 -8.77
N CYS A 66 -1.46 -4.25 -8.96
CA CYS A 66 -0.30 -3.36 -8.98
C CYS A 66 -0.32 -2.43 -10.21
N LYS A 67 -0.66 -2.93 -11.39
CA LYS A 67 -0.81 -2.11 -12.62
C LYS A 67 -1.83 -0.98 -12.42
N ASP A 68 -2.98 -1.30 -11.87
CA ASP A 68 -4.04 -0.32 -11.58
C ASP A 68 -3.57 0.71 -10.54
N HIS A 69 -2.88 0.25 -9.50
CA HIS A 69 -2.31 1.13 -8.48
C HIS A 69 -1.30 2.12 -9.08
N ILE A 70 -0.35 1.64 -9.88
CA ILE A 70 0.65 2.48 -10.57
C ILE A 70 -0.03 3.49 -11.47
N THR A 71 -1.03 3.08 -12.25
CA THR A 71 -1.77 3.98 -13.15
C THR A 71 -2.47 5.11 -12.39
N LYS A 72 -3.10 4.80 -11.25
CA LYS A 72 -3.72 5.79 -10.37
C LYS A 72 -2.68 6.74 -9.78
N LEU A 73 -1.56 6.20 -9.32
CA LEU A 73 -0.47 6.98 -8.76
C LEU A 73 0.12 7.96 -9.78
N GLU A 74 0.40 7.50 -11.01
CA GLU A 74 0.88 8.37 -12.10
C GLU A 74 -0.10 9.49 -12.45
N LYS A 75 -1.41 9.19 -12.46
CA LYS A 75 -2.45 10.20 -12.67
C LYS A 75 -2.40 11.26 -11.57
N ASN A 76 -2.30 10.84 -10.31
CA ASN A 76 -2.24 11.75 -9.17
C ASN A 76 -0.97 12.62 -9.20
N ILE A 77 0.17 12.04 -9.57
CA ILE A 77 1.44 12.78 -9.74
C ILE A 77 1.30 13.85 -10.84
N ARG A 78 0.68 13.51 -11.98
CA ARG A 78 0.44 14.48 -13.07
C ARG A 78 -0.50 15.61 -12.64
N LEU A 79 -1.57 15.30 -11.93
CA LEU A 79 -2.50 16.30 -11.38
C LEU A 79 -1.78 17.24 -10.41
N PHE A 80 -1.01 16.69 -9.48
CA PHE A 80 -0.20 17.45 -8.54
C PHE A 80 0.80 18.36 -9.26
N ALA A 81 1.57 17.81 -10.20
CA ALA A 81 2.55 18.58 -10.97
C ALA A 81 1.91 19.73 -11.77
N LYS A 82 0.70 19.51 -12.32
CA LYS A 82 -0.06 20.55 -13.02
C LYS A 82 -0.52 21.64 -12.05
N ALA A 83 -1.13 21.27 -10.93
CA ALA A 83 -1.69 22.18 -9.95
C ALA A 83 -0.62 23.02 -9.25
N CYS A 84 0.54 22.45 -8.98
CA CYS A 84 1.62 23.09 -8.21
C CYS A 84 2.71 23.70 -9.10
N ARG A 85 2.53 23.74 -10.42
CA ARG A 85 3.57 24.23 -11.35
C ARG A 85 4.05 25.64 -11.05
N SER A 86 3.12 26.59 -10.85
CA SER A 86 3.44 27.99 -10.54
C SER A 86 4.18 28.13 -9.22
N ASP A 87 3.71 27.42 -8.19
CA ASP A 87 4.32 27.46 -6.87
C ASP A 87 5.72 26.81 -6.88
N ALA A 88 5.90 25.70 -7.58
CA ALA A 88 7.21 25.08 -7.75
C ALA A 88 8.19 26.01 -8.51
N GLN A 89 7.74 26.73 -9.52
CA GLN A 89 8.56 27.71 -10.23
C GLN A 89 8.93 28.92 -9.35
N LYS A 90 8.02 29.33 -8.46
CA LYS A 90 8.22 30.48 -7.56
C LYS A 90 9.17 30.14 -6.41
N TYR A 91 8.90 29.03 -5.71
CA TYR A 91 9.56 28.70 -4.44
C TYR A 91 10.66 27.66 -4.57
N CYS A 92 10.54 26.71 -5.55
CA CYS A 92 11.41 25.55 -5.67
C CYS A 92 12.27 25.54 -6.94
N ARG A 93 12.42 26.65 -7.60
CA ARG A 93 13.11 26.81 -8.88
C ARG A 93 14.54 26.25 -8.91
N ARG A 94 15.25 26.24 -7.77
CA ARG A 94 16.62 25.74 -7.65
C ARG A 94 16.70 24.26 -7.29
N ILE A 95 15.57 23.63 -7.05
CA ILE A 95 15.49 22.23 -6.64
C ILE A 95 15.36 21.35 -7.90
N LYS A 96 16.31 20.44 -8.09
CA LYS A 96 16.23 19.46 -9.18
C LYS A 96 15.12 18.45 -8.89
N PRO A 97 14.23 18.15 -9.85
CA PRO A 97 13.22 17.10 -9.67
C PRO A 97 13.82 15.73 -9.37
N GLY A 98 13.07 14.87 -8.70
CA GLY A 98 13.45 13.53 -8.30
C GLY A 98 13.32 13.32 -6.79
N ASP A 99 13.14 12.06 -6.38
CA ASP A 99 13.08 11.62 -4.97
C ASP A 99 12.11 12.43 -4.08
N GLY A 100 11.04 12.99 -4.67
CA GLY A 100 10.09 13.81 -3.93
C GLY A 100 10.58 15.21 -3.54
N ARG A 101 11.77 15.63 -3.97
CA ARG A 101 12.38 16.89 -3.52
C ARG A 101 11.50 18.13 -3.75
N ILE A 102 10.79 18.18 -4.88
CA ILE A 102 9.84 19.29 -5.14
C ILE A 102 8.67 19.24 -4.17
N PHE A 103 8.18 18.04 -3.82
CA PHE A 103 7.12 17.87 -2.83
C PHE A 103 7.53 18.42 -1.46
N PHE A 104 8.72 18.04 -0.97
CA PHE A 104 9.21 18.53 0.32
C PHE A 104 9.46 20.04 0.30
N CYS A 105 10.04 20.57 -0.78
CA CYS A 105 10.21 22.02 -0.92
C CYS A 105 8.86 22.76 -0.89
N LEU A 106 7.83 22.25 -1.59
CA LEU A 106 6.49 22.86 -1.52
C LEU A 106 5.87 22.72 -0.13
N LYS A 107 6.15 21.62 0.57
CA LYS A 107 5.69 21.44 1.97
C LYS A 107 6.29 22.48 2.91
N ASP A 108 7.58 22.83 2.73
CA ASP A 108 8.24 23.88 3.52
C ASP A 108 7.64 25.28 3.27
N HIS A 109 7.00 25.47 2.11
CA HIS A 109 6.31 26.73 1.73
C HIS A 109 4.78 26.65 1.79
N GLU A 110 4.22 25.66 2.51
CA GLU A 110 2.79 25.33 2.47
C GLU A 110 1.86 26.54 2.70
N ALA A 111 2.21 27.45 3.59
CA ALA A 111 1.41 28.63 3.93
C ALA A 111 1.26 29.61 2.73
N ASP A 112 2.24 29.62 1.84
CA ASP A 112 2.33 30.57 0.72
C ASP A 112 1.83 30.00 -0.61
N LEU A 113 1.43 28.70 -0.63
CA LEU A 113 0.98 28.04 -1.84
C LEU A 113 -0.42 28.48 -2.24
N ALA A 114 -0.70 28.43 -3.52
CA ALA A 114 -2.05 28.54 -4.05
C ALA A 114 -2.96 27.45 -3.47
N ASP A 115 -4.24 27.76 -3.21
CA ASP A 115 -5.16 26.85 -2.52
C ASP A 115 -5.29 25.48 -3.18
N HIS A 116 -5.32 25.41 -4.49
CA HIS A 116 -5.42 24.15 -5.23
C HIS A 116 -4.16 23.28 -5.10
N CYS A 117 -2.97 23.88 -5.02
CA CYS A 117 -1.71 23.17 -4.76
C CYS A 117 -1.67 22.67 -3.32
N ARG A 118 -1.98 23.55 -2.35
CA ARG A 118 -2.03 23.22 -0.93
C ARG A 118 -2.99 22.09 -0.62
N THR A 119 -4.19 22.11 -1.22
CA THR A 119 -5.18 21.04 -1.07
C THR A 119 -4.64 19.69 -1.54
N LEU A 120 -4.00 19.63 -2.71
CA LEU A 120 -3.43 18.38 -3.22
C LEU A 120 -2.21 17.92 -2.44
N LEU A 121 -1.45 18.84 -1.86
CA LEU A 121 -0.31 18.55 -0.99
C LEU A 121 -0.74 17.83 0.29
N ASN A 122 -1.91 18.19 0.85
CA ASN A 122 -2.41 17.69 2.12
C ASN A 122 -3.33 16.47 2.00
N ASN A 123 -3.85 16.17 0.82
CA ASN A 123 -4.75 15.02 0.57
C ASN A 123 -4.00 13.74 0.14
N ARG A 124 -2.77 13.55 0.57
CA ARG A 124 -1.97 12.35 0.28
C ARG A 124 -1.77 11.47 1.49
#